data_35e3ad7db221e2378c0b1035475e2bc0
#
_entry.id   35e3ad7db221e2378c0b1035475e2bc0
#
_cell.length_a   1.000
_cell.length_b   1.000
_cell.length_c   1.000
_cell.angle_alpha   90.00
_cell.angle_beta   90.00
_cell.angle_gamma   90.00
#
_symmetry.space_group_name_H-M   'P 1'
#
loop_
_entity.id
_entity.type
_entity.pdbx_description
1 polymer ?
#
loop_
_entity_poly.entity_id
_entity_poly.type
_entity_poly.pdbx_seq_one_letter_code
_entity_poly.pdbx_strand_id
1 'polypeptide(L)'
;MITVDFSRLRVKPGGRILDIGCGSGRHTCEAYRLKDVRVTGADLNPRDLKEARRRLEFHDELGEHGGGSWSLSAADVTRLPFADACFDLVVCSEVLEHIPDHQKAMREIIRVLKPGHPLVVSVPRYLPERICWALSDEYFNANQGHVRIYHKNDLIQRLIQAGTRFMDHHYAHSIHAPYWWLKCLVGPTRSDSTAVNLYHRLLVWDMMAKPWITRLLDRLFNPLLGKSLVLYFVKK
;
A
#
# COMPACT_ATOMS: atom_id res chain seq x y z
N MET A 1 -3.36 4.35 7.09
CA MET A 1 -2.78 3.11 7.65
C MET A 1 -1.53 2.75 6.89
N ILE A 2 -0.53 2.20 7.55
CA ILE A 2 0.68 1.68 6.91
C ILE A 2 0.50 0.17 6.74
N THR A 3 0.56 -0.28 5.49
CA THR A 3 0.36 -1.69 5.14
C THR A 3 1.70 -2.43 5.05
N VAL A 4 2.73 -1.75 4.55
CA VAL A 4 4.08 -2.29 4.41
C VAL A 4 4.81 -2.28 5.76
N ASP A 5 5.41 -3.41 6.11
CA ASP A 5 6.29 -3.51 7.28
C ASP A 5 7.75 -3.21 6.88
N PHE A 6 8.16 -1.96 7.08
CA PHE A 6 9.51 -1.51 6.74
C PHE A 6 10.60 -2.13 7.61
N SER A 7 10.27 -2.71 8.76
CA SER A 7 11.24 -3.41 9.62
C SER A 7 11.81 -4.68 8.98
N ARG A 8 11.08 -5.25 8.01
CA ARG A 8 11.53 -6.41 7.19
C ARG A 8 12.46 -6.02 6.05
N LEU A 9 12.64 -4.72 5.81
CA LEU A 9 13.36 -4.20 4.64
C LEU A 9 14.69 -3.59 5.09
N ARG A 10 15.77 -3.99 4.43
CA ARG A 10 17.08 -3.42 4.69
C ARG A 10 17.42 -2.43 3.59
N VAL A 11 17.26 -1.15 3.87
CA VAL A 11 17.72 -0.07 2.99
C VAL A 11 18.93 0.59 3.65
N LYS A 12 20.04 0.68 2.91
CA LYS A 12 21.26 1.33 3.40
C LYS A 12 21.08 2.85 3.41
N PRO A 13 21.78 3.59 4.30
CA PRO A 13 21.89 5.04 4.21
C PRO A 13 22.33 5.47 2.80
N GLY A 14 21.74 6.55 2.28
CA GLY A 14 21.91 7.00 0.89
C GLY A 14 21.03 6.25 -0.12
N GLY A 15 20.30 5.21 0.31
CA GLY A 15 19.46 4.39 -0.57
C GLY A 15 18.28 5.17 -1.15
N ARG A 16 17.91 4.81 -2.39
CA ARG A 16 16.79 5.42 -3.14
C ARG A 16 15.57 4.53 -3.07
N ILE A 17 14.46 5.08 -2.59
CA ILE A 17 13.18 4.38 -2.43
C ILE A 17 12.16 5.00 -3.38
N LEU A 18 11.39 4.17 -4.08
CA LEU A 18 10.24 4.59 -4.87
C LEU A 18 8.95 4.03 -4.24
N ASP A 19 8.01 4.91 -3.95
CA ASP A 19 6.63 4.57 -3.56
C ASP A 19 5.71 4.87 -4.73
N ILE A 20 5.23 3.82 -5.41
CA ILE A 20 4.39 3.90 -6.62
C ILE A 20 2.93 3.87 -6.21
N GLY A 21 2.13 4.79 -6.78
CA GLY A 21 0.76 5.02 -6.36
C GLY A 21 0.74 5.53 -4.93
N CYS A 22 1.61 6.49 -4.63
CA CYS A 22 1.83 6.96 -3.26
C CYS A 22 0.58 7.60 -2.63
N GLY A 23 -0.40 7.99 -3.45
CA GLY A 23 -1.60 8.69 -3.01
C GLY A 23 -1.23 9.90 -2.17
N SER A 24 -1.84 10.04 -1.00
CA SER A 24 -1.55 11.11 -0.03
C SER A 24 -0.22 10.92 0.74
N GLY A 25 0.70 10.04 0.30
CA GLY A 25 2.08 9.95 0.80
C GLY A 25 2.27 9.13 2.08
N ARG A 26 1.35 8.24 2.44
CA ARG A 26 1.43 7.48 3.72
C ARG A 26 2.68 6.60 3.81
N HIS A 27 2.95 5.79 2.79
CA HIS A 27 4.14 4.94 2.75
C HIS A 27 5.39 5.76 2.44
N THR A 28 5.27 6.84 1.64
CA THR A 28 6.36 7.79 1.37
C THR A 28 6.88 8.42 2.67
N CYS A 29 5.97 8.92 3.55
CA CYS A 29 6.34 9.47 4.84
C CYS A 29 6.97 8.43 5.77
N GLU A 30 6.44 7.20 5.80
CA GLU A 30 7.01 6.14 6.63
C GLU A 30 8.41 5.72 6.13
N ALA A 31 8.59 5.63 4.81
CA ALA A 31 9.90 5.40 4.21
C ALA A 31 10.89 6.53 4.51
N TYR A 32 10.43 7.77 4.56
CA TYR A 32 11.24 8.96 4.86
C TYR A 32 11.79 8.98 6.30
N ARG A 33 11.19 8.22 7.21
CA ARG A 33 11.71 8.02 8.58
C ARG A 33 12.94 7.10 8.63
N LEU A 34 13.24 6.37 7.56
CA LEU A 34 14.45 5.55 7.50
C LEU A 34 15.70 6.44 7.41
N LYS A 35 16.81 5.94 7.96
CA LYS A 35 18.05 6.72 8.09
C LYS A 35 18.62 7.09 6.72
N ASP A 36 18.77 8.39 6.47
CA ASP A 36 19.48 9.00 5.33
C ASP A 36 19.07 8.39 3.97
N VAL A 37 17.77 8.29 3.69
CA VAL A 37 17.25 7.76 2.42
C VAL A 37 16.75 8.88 1.51
N ARG A 38 16.68 8.59 0.21
CA ARG A 38 16.05 9.46 -0.80
C ARG A 38 14.76 8.82 -1.26
N VAL A 39 13.62 9.37 -0.83
CA VAL A 39 12.31 8.81 -1.14
C VAL A 39 11.65 9.58 -2.27
N THR A 40 11.18 8.86 -3.29
CA THR A 40 10.34 9.43 -4.35
C THR A 40 8.95 8.84 -4.26
N GLY A 41 7.94 9.68 -4.00
CA GLY A 41 6.53 9.31 -4.15
C GLY A 41 6.08 9.57 -5.58
N ALA A 42 5.48 8.60 -6.24
CA ALA A 42 4.96 8.72 -7.60
C ALA A 42 3.47 8.38 -7.64
N ASP A 43 2.67 9.27 -8.22
CA ASP A 43 1.24 9.05 -8.41
C ASP A 43 0.75 9.75 -9.69
N LEU A 44 -0.33 9.26 -10.28
CA LEU A 44 -0.94 9.88 -11.46
C LEU A 44 -1.85 11.06 -11.08
N ASN A 45 -2.38 11.07 -9.85
CA ASN A 45 -3.34 12.07 -9.38
C ASN A 45 -2.65 13.30 -8.77
N PRO A 46 -2.74 14.50 -9.40
CA PRO A 46 -2.10 15.70 -8.86
C PRO A 46 -2.66 16.17 -7.51
N ARG A 47 -3.93 15.84 -7.20
CA ARG A 47 -4.53 16.19 -5.90
C ARG A 47 -3.90 15.40 -4.78
N ASP A 48 -3.68 14.11 -5.00
CA ASP A 48 -3.02 13.24 -4.05
C ASP A 48 -1.56 13.65 -3.84
N LEU A 49 -0.85 13.99 -4.91
CA LEU A 49 0.52 14.52 -4.80
C LEU A 49 0.59 15.85 -4.01
N LYS A 50 -0.41 16.72 -4.15
CA LYS A 50 -0.50 17.94 -3.35
C LYS A 50 -0.68 17.65 -1.86
N GLU A 51 -1.50 16.66 -1.53
CA GLU A 51 -1.70 16.21 -0.14
C GLU A 51 -0.45 15.52 0.41
N ALA A 52 0.21 14.67 -0.40
CA ALA A 52 1.47 14.02 -0.05
C ALA A 52 2.56 15.06 0.26
N ARG A 53 2.66 16.14 -0.56
CA ARG A 53 3.58 17.24 -0.33
C ARG A 53 3.35 17.89 1.04
N ARG A 54 2.13 18.30 1.35
CA ARG A 54 1.78 18.92 2.65
C ARG A 54 2.15 18.02 3.83
N ARG A 55 1.93 16.72 3.67
CA ARG A 55 2.24 15.75 4.71
C ARG A 55 3.76 15.57 4.90
N LEU A 56 4.53 15.57 3.84
CA LEU A 56 5.99 15.50 3.90
C LEU A 56 6.60 16.79 4.46
N GLU A 57 6.10 17.96 4.05
CA GLU A 57 6.48 19.26 4.63
C GLU A 57 6.21 19.29 6.14
N PHE A 58 5.06 18.75 6.58
CA PHE A 58 4.75 18.65 8.01
C PHE A 58 5.68 17.68 8.76
N HIS A 59 6.13 16.59 8.13
CA HIS A 59 7.18 15.72 8.69
C HIS A 59 8.51 16.44 8.84
N ASP A 60 8.88 17.30 7.88
CA ASP A 60 10.08 18.15 7.97
C ASP A 60 9.98 19.14 9.14
N GLU A 61 8.84 19.83 9.28
CA GLU A 61 8.59 20.78 10.37
C GLU A 61 8.67 20.13 11.76
N LEU A 62 8.20 18.89 11.89
CA LEU A 62 8.24 18.13 13.15
C LEU A 62 9.57 17.43 13.40
N GLY A 63 10.50 17.42 12.43
CA GLY A 63 11.72 16.62 12.51
C GLY A 63 11.48 15.11 12.50
N GLU A 64 10.31 14.67 12.01
CA GLU A 64 9.92 13.24 11.95
C GLU A 64 10.45 12.56 10.70
N HIS A 65 11.77 12.64 10.48
CA HIS A 65 12.45 12.05 9.32
C HIS A 65 13.82 11.47 9.69
N GLY A 66 14.39 10.66 8.80
CA GLY A 66 15.69 10.01 9.02
C GLY A 66 16.91 10.79 8.56
N GLY A 67 16.78 12.08 8.24
CA GLY A 67 17.88 12.96 7.76
C GLY A 67 18.11 12.92 6.24
N GLY A 68 17.30 12.16 5.50
CA GLY A 68 17.38 12.07 4.04
C GLY A 68 16.65 13.19 3.29
N SER A 69 16.13 12.86 2.11
CA SER A 69 15.35 13.80 1.28
C SER A 69 14.17 13.11 0.61
N TRP A 70 13.19 13.90 0.22
CA TRP A 70 12.04 13.41 -0.53
C TRP A 70 11.81 14.18 -1.84
N SER A 71 11.11 13.55 -2.76
CA SER A 71 10.61 14.14 -3.99
C SER A 71 9.27 13.53 -4.38
N LEU A 72 8.49 14.24 -5.19
CA LEU A 72 7.22 13.76 -5.75
C LEU A 72 7.26 13.86 -7.27
N SER A 73 6.67 12.88 -7.94
CA SER A 73 6.60 12.80 -9.41
C SER A 73 5.19 12.44 -9.86
N ALA A 74 4.65 13.17 -10.82
CA ALA A 74 3.45 12.74 -11.54
C ALA A 74 3.87 11.65 -12.54
N ALA A 75 3.39 10.41 -12.35
CA ALA A 75 3.83 9.29 -13.16
C ALA A 75 2.75 8.21 -13.31
N ASP A 76 2.64 7.68 -14.53
CA ASP A 76 1.89 6.46 -14.83
C ASP A 76 2.77 5.24 -14.56
N VAL A 77 2.28 4.32 -13.73
CA VAL A 77 2.99 3.07 -13.38
C VAL A 77 3.29 2.19 -14.59
N THR A 78 2.54 2.34 -15.69
CA THR A 78 2.78 1.61 -16.95
C THR A 78 3.90 2.23 -17.80
N ARG A 79 4.39 3.43 -17.42
CA ARG A 79 5.47 4.17 -18.12
C ARG A 79 6.18 5.10 -17.14
N LEU A 80 6.98 4.54 -16.25
CA LEU A 80 7.69 5.30 -15.21
C LEU A 80 8.81 6.18 -15.82
N PRO A 81 8.87 7.49 -15.47
CA PRO A 81 9.87 8.41 -16.02
C PRO A 81 11.24 8.29 -15.31
N PHE A 82 11.63 7.07 -14.95
CA PHE A 82 12.87 6.79 -14.25
C PHE A 82 13.76 5.85 -15.06
N ALA A 83 15.08 5.99 -14.90
CA ALA A 83 16.05 5.11 -15.52
C ALA A 83 15.96 3.67 -14.99
N ASP A 84 16.48 2.71 -15.75
CA ASP A 84 16.60 1.33 -15.35
C ASP A 84 17.49 1.21 -14.10
N ALA A 85 17.13 0.27 -13.22
CA ALA A 85 17.94 -0.10 -12.06
C ALA A 85 18.42 1.11 -11.21
N CYS A 86 17.51 2.07 -10.95
CA CYS A 86 17.86 3.30 -10.23
C CYS A 86 17.38 3.35 -8.77
N PHE A 87 16.52 2.41 -8.33
CA PHE A 87 16.00 2.37 -6.96
C PHE A 87 16.49 1.15 -6.17
N ASP A 88 16.77 1.35 -4.88
CA ASP A 88 17.22 0.33 -3.94
C ASP A 88 16.03 -0.35 -3.23
N LEU A 89 14.85 0.24 -3.28
CA LEU A 89 13.58 -0.34 -2.83
C LEU A 89 12.46 0.23 -3.68
N VAL A 90 11.53 -0.63 -4.10
CA VAL A 90 10.26 -0.18 -4.68
C VAL A 90 9.11 -0.71 -3.84
N VAL A 91 8.19 0.19 -3.49
CA VAL A 91 6.90 -0.11 -2.85
C VAL A 91 5.81 0.16 -3.87
N CYS A 92 4.87 -0.77 -4.01
CA CYS A 92 3.67 -0.66 -4.83
C CYS A 92 2.50 -1.20 -4.03
N SER A 93 1.82 -0.30 -3.30
CA SER A 93 0.83 -0.69 -2.30
C SER A 93 -0.58 -0.28 -2.71
N GLU A 94 -1.47 -1.26 -2.91
CA GLU A 94 -2.88 -1.06 -3.31
C GLU A 94 -2.97 -0.28 -4.65
N VAL A 95 -2.27 -0.75 -5.69
CA VAL A 95 -2.19 -0.12 -7.01
C VAL A 95 -2.53 -1.09 -8.13
N LEU A 96 -1.94 -2.29 -8.15
CA LEU A 96 -2.02 -3.21 -9.29
C LEU A 96 -3.45 -3.67 -9.60
N GLU A 97 -4.33 -3.72 -8.61
CA GLU A 97 -5.75 -4.04 -8.75
C GLU A 97 -6.53 -3.00 -9.58
N HIS A 98 -6.01 -1.76 -9.65
CA HIS A 98 -6.61 -0.66 -10.41
C HIS A 98 -6.10 -0.58 -11.85
N ILE A 99 -4.97 -1.20 -12.18
CA ILE A 99 -4.30 -1.00 -13.47
C ILE A 99 -4.77 -2.04 -14.49
N PRO A 100 -5.44 -1.66 -15.59
CA PRO A 100 -5.87 -2.60 -16.62
C PRO A 100 -4.72 -3.42 -17.18
N ASP A 101 -3.63 -2.79 -17.63
CA ASP A 101 -2.40 -3.45 -18.10
C ASP A 101 -1.40 -3.63 -16.93
N HIS A 102 -1.77 -4.46 -15.96
CA HIS A 102 -0.95 -4.74 -14.80
C HIS A 102 0.37 -5.46 -15.14
N GLN A 103 0.42 -6.17 -16.27
CA GLN A 103 1.66 -6.82 -16.71
C GLN A 103 2.70 -5.80 -17.14
N LYS A 104 2.28 -4.75 -17.85
CA LYS A 104 3.15 -3.64 -18.22
C LYS A 104 3.62 -2.88 -16.98
N ALA A 105 2.70 -2.62 -16.03
CA ALA A 105 3.05 -2.03 -14.74
C ALA A 105 4.10 -2.86 -13.98
N MET A 106 3.92 -4.18 -13.87
CA MET A 106 4.89 -5.07 -13.21
C MET A 106 6.28 -5.00 -13.88
N ARG A 107 6.33 -4.98 -15.22
CA ARG A 107 7.60 -4.85 -15.96
C ARG A 107 8.30 -3.52 -15.65
N GLU A 108 7.57 -2.41 -15.63
CA GLU A 108 8.12 -1.08 -15.32
C GLU A 108 8.60 -0.99 -13.87
N ILE A 109 7.84 -1.50 -12.91
CA ILE A 109 8.22 -1.60 -11.50
C ILE A 109 9.56 -2.35 -11.36
N ILE A 110 9.69 -3.48 -12.03
CA ILE A 110 10.90 -4.30 -11.98
C ILE A 110 12.04 -3.65 -12.77
N ARG A 111 11.77 -2.96 -13.88
CA ARG A 111 12.77 -2.25 -14.67
C ARG A 111 13.53 -1.23 -13.82
N VAL A 112 12.81 -0.39 -13.09
CA VAL A 112 13.40 0.70 -12.29
C VAL A 112 14.09 0.22 -11.01
N LEU A 113 13.79 -0.98 -10.53
CA LEU A 113 14.42 -1.60 -9.36
C LEU A 113 15.80 -2.18 -9.71
N LYS A 114 16.78 -1.99 -8.85
CA LYS A 114 18.13 -2.60 -9.01
C LYS A 114 18.10 -4.13 -8.83
N PRO A 115 18.90 -4.90 -9.56
CA PRO A 115 19.08 -6.33 -9.29
C PRO A 115 19.50 -6.59 -7.83
N GLY A 116 19.00 -7.67 -7.24
CA GLY A 116 19.28 -8.03 -5.85
C GLY A 116 18.56 -7.19 -4.81
N HIS A 117 17.70 -6.23 -5.20
CA HIS A 117 17.05 -5.29 -4.29
C HIS A 117 15.56 -5.62 -4.08
N PRO A 118 14.97 -5.20 -2.93
CA PRO A 118 13.62 -5.59 -2.55
C PRO A 118 12.53 -4.83 -3.30
N LEU A 119 11.46 -5.56 -3.62
CA LEU A 119 10.16 -5.07 -4.07
C LEU A 119 9.10 -5.48 -3.06
N VAL A 120 8.25 -4.55 -2.66
CA VAL A 120 7.07 -4.84 -1.86
C VAL A 120 5.82 -4.50 -2.66
N VAL A 121 4.91 -5.45 -2.73
CA VAL A 121 3.60 -5.27 -3.38
C VAL A 121 2.51 -5.59 -2.38
N SER A 122 1.52 -4.72 -2.23
CA SER A 122 0.29 -5.07 -1.52
C SER A 122 -0.93 -4.92 -2.42
N VAL A 123 -1.92 -5.75 -2.16
CA VAL A 123 -3.23 -5.74 -2.82
C VAL A 123 -4.31 -6.11 -1.81
N PRO A 124 -5.59 -5.77 -2.04
CA PRO A 124 -6.69 -6.29 -1.26
C PRO A 124 -6.66 -7.83 -1.23
N ARG A 125 -6.86 -8.40 -0.05
CA ARG A 125 -6.90 -9.85 0.09
C ARG A 125 -8.17 -10.40 -0.53
N TYR A 126 -8.05 -11.51 -1.26
CA TYR A 126 -9.13 -12.11 -2.05
C TYR A 126 -10.43 -12.30 -1.27
N LEU A 127 -10.40 -13.00 -0.13
CA LEU A 127 -11.64 -13.35 0.60
C LEU A 127 -12.37 -12.12 1.19
N PRO A 128 -11.72 -11.23 1.97
CA PRO A 128 -12.39 -10.03 2.47
C PRO A 128 -12.98 -9.15 1.37
N GLU A 129 -12.29 -9.00 0.23
CA GLU A 129 -12.75 -8.20 -0.89
C GLU A 129 -13.91 -8.86 -1.63
N ARG A 130 -13.87 -10.18 -1.83
CA ARG A 130 -15.01 -10.96 -2.40
C ARG A 130 -16.26 -10.84 -1.55
N ILE A 131 -16.12 -10.79 -0.23
CA ILE A 131 -17.26 -10.57 0.68
C ILE A 131 -17.86 -9.18 0.44
N CYS A 132 -17.05 -8.13 0.35
CA CYS A 132 -17.53 -6.78 0.03
C CYS A 132 -18.28 -6.74 -1.30
N TRP A 133 -17.75 -7.38 -2.34
CA TRP A 133 -18.39 -7.46 -3.66
C TRP A 133 -19.70 -8.25 -3.64
N ALA A 134 -19.79 -9.30 -2.80
CA ALA A 134 -21.02 -10.09 -2.65
C ALA A 134 -22.11 -9.36 -1.82
N LEU A 135 -21.69 -8.44 -0.94
CA LEU A 135 -22.59 -7.69 -0.07
C LEU A 135 -23.15 -6.41 -0.70
N SER A 136 -22.48 -5.84 -1.71
CA SER A 136 -22.85 -4.54 -2.25
C SER A 136 -22.39 -4.34 -3.69
N ASP A 137 -23.34 -4.30 -4.61
CA ASP A 137 -23.11 -3.89 -6.01
C ASP A 137 -22.66 -2.43 -6.10
N GLU A 138 -23.15 -1.58 -5.18
CA GLU A 138 -22.74 -0.19 -5.09
C GLU A 138 -21.24 -0.07 -4.72
N TYR A 139 -20.74 -0.90 -3.80
CA TYR A 139 -19.32 -0.95 -3.47
C TYR A 139 -18.48 -1.39 -4.68
N PHE A 140 -18.92 -2.39 -5.41
CA PHE A 140 -18.27 -2.85 -6.63
C PHE A 140 -18.22 -1.74 -7.70
N ASN A 141 -19.33 -1.02 -7.91
CA ASN A 141 -19.43 0.03 -8.92
C ASN A 141 -18.79 1.36 -8.47
N ALA A 142 -18.89 1.70 -7.17
CA ALA A 142 -18.34 2.94 -6.62
C ALA A 142 -16.83 2.91 -6.40
N ASN A 143 -16.27 1.74 -6.20
CA ASN A 143 -14.81 1.54 -6.20
C ASN A 143 -14.29 1.63 -7.64
N GLN A 144 -14.36 2.84 -8.21
CA GLN A 144 -13.84 3.17 -9.54
C GLN A 144 -12.41 2.69 -9.67
N GLY A 145 -12.21 1.39 -9.75
CA GLY A 145 -10.89 1.03 -9.90
C GLY A 145 -10.46 -0.37 -9.55
N HIS A 146 -11.11 -1.14 -8.72
CA HIS A 146 -10.73 -2.54 -8.56
C HIS A 146 -11.20 -3.34 -9.78
N VAL A 147 -10.43 -3.28 -10.87
CA VAL A 147 -10.73 -4.04 -12.08
C VAL A 147 -10.48 -5.54 -11.89
N ARG A 148 -9.82 -5.92 -10.78
CA ARG A 148 -9.55 -7.32 -10.42
C ARG A 148 -9.30 -7.53 -8.94
N ILE A 149 -9.50 -8.78 -8.49
CA ILE A 149 -9.01 -9.28 -7.20
C ILE A 149 -7.96 -10.35 -7.48
N TYR A 150 -6.83 -10.28 -6.79
CA TYR A 150 -5.75 -11.26 -6.95
C TYR A 150 -5.89 -12.45 -6.00
N HIS A 151 -5.71 -13.65 -6.52
CA HIS A 151 -5.31 -14.78 -5.69
C HIS A 151 -3.81 -14.66 -5.36
N LYS A 152 -3.45 -14.96 -4.11
CA LYS A 152 -2.06 -14.86 -3.65
C LYS A 152 -1.07 -15.55 -4.58
N ASN A 153 -1.33 -16.80 -4.90
CA ASN A 153 -0.41 -17.60 -5.71
C ASN A 153 -0.29 -17.09 -7.15
N ASP A 154 -1.39 -16.61 -7.73
CA ASP A 154 -1.38 -16.04 -9.09
C ASP A 154 -0.52 -14.79 -9.17
N LEU A 155 -0.65 -13.88 -8.17
CA LEU A 155 0.16 -12.67 -8.12
C LEU A 155 1.64 -12.99 -7.91
N ILE A 156 1.95 -13.94 -7.01
CA ILE A 156 3.31 -14.43 -6.80
C ILE A 156 3.91 -14.96 -8.10
N GLN A 157 3.20 -15.83 -8.81
CA GLN A 157 3.72 -16.41 -10.07
C GLN A 157 3.94 -15.35 -11.15
N ARG A 158 3.03 -14.39 -11.30
CA ARG A 158 3.20 -13.27 -12.25
C ARG A 158 4.46 -12.44 -11.98
N LEU A 159 4.71 -12.09 -10.71
CA LEU A 159 5.89 -11.33 -10.34
C LEU A 159 7.19 -12.15 -10.47
N ILE A 160 7.15 -13.47 -10.20
CA ILE A 160 8.28 -14.37 -10.46
C ILE A 160 8.60 -14.43 -11.97
N GLN A 161 7.57 -14.59 -12.81
CA GLN A 161 7.74 -14.60 -14.27
C GLN A 161 8.25 -13.25 -14.81
N ALA A 162 7.89 -12.15 -14.15
CA ALA A 162 8.37 -10.81 -14.51
C ALA A 162 9.82 -10.53 -14.07
N GLY A 163 10.51 -11.46 -13.37
CA GLY A 163 11.94 -11.38 -13.06
C GLY A 163 12.26 -11.18 -11.58
N THR A 164 11.37 -11.59 -10.67
CA THR A 164 11.63 -11.53 -9.23
C THR A 164 11.76 -12.92 -8.61
N ARG A 165 12.20 -12.95 -7.35
CA ARG A 165 12.15 -14.11 -6.46
C ARG A 165 11.29 -13.76 -5.25
N PHE A 166 10.30 -14.58 -4.96
CA PHE A 166 9.45 -14.46 -3.77
C PHE A 166 10.26 -14.73 -2.50
N MET A 167 10.05 -13.90 -1.47
CA MET A 167 10.75 -13.98 -0.19
C MET A 167 9.82 -14.32 0.95
N ASP A 168 8.77 -13.53 1.15
CA ASP A 168 7.87 -13.64 2.30
C ASP A 168 6.54 -12.94 2.03
N HIS A 169 5.58 -13.12 2.93
CA HIS A 169 4.31 -12.39 2.92
C HIS A 169 3.76 -12.19 4.34
N HIS A 170 2.85 -11.26 4.47
CA HIS A 170 1.98 -11.14 5.64
C HIS A 170 0.62 -10.58 5.25
N TYR A 171 -0.33 -10.70 6.17
CA TYR A 171 -1.64 -10.05 6.06
C TYR A 171 -1.71 -8.90 7.07
N ALA A 172 -2.48 -7.85 6.73
CA ALA A 172 -2.59 -6.65 7.54
C ALA A 172 -4.05 -6.20 7.68
N HIS A 173 -4.32 -5.45 8.75
CA HIS A 173 -5.58 -4.71 8.96
C HIS A 173 -6.81 -5.61 9.17
N SER A 174 -6.71 -6.64 10.02
CA SER A 174 -7.82 -7.55 10.31
C SER A 174 -9.04 -6.85 10.91
N ILE A 175 -8.82 -5.88 11.81
CA ILE A 175 -9.92 -5.10 12.43
C ILE A 175 -10.63 -4.16 11.46
N HIS A 176 -10.08 -3.96 10.26
CA HIS A 176 -10.71 -3.13 9.24
C HIS A 176 -11.65 -3.92 8.31
N ALA A 177 -11.47 -5.24 8.17
CA ALA A 177 -12.32 -6.05 7.30
C ALA A 177 -13.80 -6.05 7.75
N PRO A 178 -14.14 -6.28 9.03
CA PRO A 178 -15.53 -6.23 9.50
C PRO A 178 -16.17 -4.84 9.34
N TYR A 179 -15.39 -3.76 9.47
CA TYR A 179 -15.89 -2.40 9.20
C TYR A 179 -16.39 -2.26 7.76
N TRP A 180 -15.61 -2.73 6.79
CA TRP A 180 -15.99 -2.64 5.39
C TRP A 180 -17.17 -3.55 5.06
N TRP A 181 -17.26 -4.75 5.65
CA TRP A 181 -18.43 -5.61 5.50
C TRP A 181 -19.69 -4.95 6.06
N LEU A 182 -19.61 -4.37 7.26
CA LEU A 182 -20.72 -3.63 7.87
C LEU A 182 -21.13 -2.45 6.98
N LYS A 183 -20.16 -1.72 6.44
CA LYS A 183 -20.41 -0.59 5.55
C LYS A 183 -21.06 -1.03 4.24
N CYS A 184 -20.65 -2.16 3.66
CA CYS A 184 -21.31 -2.76 2.50
C CYS A 184 -22.76 -3.18 2.77
N LEU A 185 -23.01 -3.79 3.95
CA LEU A 185 -24.38 -4.20 4.36
C LEU A 185 -25.34 -3.02 4.54
N VAL A 186 -24.84 -1.92 5.09
CA VAL A 186 -25.68 -0.72 5.36
C VAL A 186 -25.84 0.16 4.13
N GLY A 187 -24.91 0.08 3.18
CA GLY A 187 -24.77 0.94 2.01
C GLY A 187 -23.48 1.78 2.11
N PRO A 188 -22.55 1.64 1.16
CA PRO A 188 -21.21 2.24 1.24
C PRO A 188 -21.23 3.78 1.20
N THR A 189 -22.28 4.39 0.64
CA THR A 189 -22.48 5.84 0.58
C THR A 189 -23.24 6.41 1.78
N ARG A 190 -23.91 5.57 2.57
CA ARG A 190 -24.67 6.02 3.74
C ARG A 190 -23.75 6.50 4.86
N SER A 191 -24.02 7.70 5.38
CA SER A 191 -23.28 8.33 6.48
C SER A 191 -24.03 8.37 7.82
N ASP A 192 -25.31 7.99 7.83
CA ASP A 192 -26.24 8.14 8.96
C ASP A 192 -26.27 6.90 9.88
N SER A 193 -25.59 5.81 9.55
CA SER A 193 -25.58 4.59 10.35
C SER A 193 -24.79 4.74 11.65
N THR A 194 -25.48 4.66 12.80
CA THR A 194 -24.85 4.71 14.12
C THR A 194 -23.81 3.60 14.30
N ALA A 195 -24.07 2.38 13.84
CA ALA A 195 -23.17 1.24 13.95
C ALA A 195 -21.88 1.47 13.15
N VAL A 196 -21.99 1.94 11.90
CA VAL A 196 -20.83 2.28 11.04
C VAL A 196 -20.02 3.40 11.68
N ASN A 197 -20.69 4.46 12.17
CA ASN A 197 -20.03 5.60 12.78
C ASN A 197 -19.31 5.23 14.10
N LEU A 198 -19.91 4.38 14.93
CA LEU A 198 -19.28 3.88 16.14
C LEU A 198 -18.02 3.04 15.82
N TYR A 199 -18.14 2.14 14.85
CA TYR A 199 -16.98 1.35 14.41
C TYR A 199 -15.89 2.22 13.78
N HIS A 200 -16.25 3.21 12.99
CA HIS A 200 -15.30 4.18 12.43
C HIS A 200 -14.53 4.93 13.54
N ARG A 201 -15.22 5.37 14.59
CA ARG A 201 -14.59 6.02 15.76
C ARG A 201 -13.60 5.08 16.46
N LEU A 202 -13.92 3.78 16.58
CA LEU A 202 -12.99 2.77 17.09
C LEU A 202 -11.74 2.68 16.23
N LEU A 203 -11.87 2.65 14.90
CA LEU A 203 -10.72 2.61 13.99
C LEU A 203 -9.86 3.87 14.03
N VAL A 204 -10.50 5.05 14.15
CA VAL A 204 -9.78 6.33 14.33
C VAL A 204 -9.00 6.32 15.64
N TRP A 205 -9.63 5.89 16.75
CA TRP A 205 -8.94 5.73 18.03
C TRP A 205 -7.76 4.75 17.92
N ASP A 206 -7.95 3.61 17.26
CA ASP A 206 -6.86 2.65 17.02
C ASP A 206 -5.68 3.28 16.27
N MET A 207 -5.96 4.03 15.21
CA MET A 207 -4.91 4.68 14.42
C MET A 207 -4.15 5.75 15.20
N MET A 208 -4.84 6.51 16.07
CA MET A 208 -4.25 7.62 16.82
C MET A 208 -3.52 7.14 18.08
N ALA A 209 -4.18 6.30 18.88
CA ALA A 209 -3.65 5.85 20.16
C ALA A 209 -2.73 4.62 20.06
N LYS A 210 -2.82 3.85 18.97
CA LYS A 210 -2.07 2.60 18.73
C LYS A 210 -2.06 1.67 19.95
N PRO A 211 -3.22 1.36 20.56
CA PRO A 211 -3.27 0.60 21.80
C PRO A 211 -2.74 -0.82 21.59
N TRP A 212 -2.06 -1.36 22.61
CA TRP A 212 -1.46 -2.69 22.51
C TRP A 212 -2.46 -3.81 22.22
N ILE A 213 -3.71 -3.66 22.71
CA ILE A 213 -4.76 -4.66 22.55
C ILE A 213 -5.18 -4.81 21.08
N THR A 214 -5.34 -3.72 20.36
CA THR A 214 -5.68 -3.77 18.93
C THR A 214 -4.52 -4.30 18.09
N ARG A 215 -3.28 -4.02 18.48
CA ARG A 215 -2.07 -4.62 17.87
C ARG A 215 -2.02 -6.12 18.10
N LEU A 216 -2.40 -6.58 19.29
CA LEU A 216 -2.51 -8.01 19.60
C LEU A 216 -3.62 -8.67 18.78
N LEU A 217 -4.81 -8.04 18.72
CA LEU A 217 -5.94 -8.54 17.93
C LEU A 217 -5.59 -8.61 16.44
N ASP A 218 -4.99 -7.56 15.88
CA ASP A 218 -4.51 -7.58 14.49
C ASP A 218 -3.53 -8.73 14.26
N ARG A 219 -2.55 -8.93 15.15
CA ARG A 219 -1.58 -10.02 15.02
C ARG A 219 -2.24 -11.40 15.03
N LEU A 220 -3.23 -11.61 15.89
CA LEU A 220 -3.94 -12.88 16.01
C LEU A 220 -4.88 -13.13 14.83
N PHE A 221 -5.58 -12.08 14.36
CA PHE A 221 -6.63 -12.23 13.35
C PHE A 221 -6.18 -11.89 11.91
N ASN A 222 -5.03 -11.26 11.71
CA ASN A 222 -4.50 -10.99 10.37
C ASN A 222 -4.42 -12.25 9.49
N PRO A 223 -4.00 -13.44 9.96
CA PRO A 223 -4.00 -14.65 9.14
C PRO A 223 -5.38 -15.04 8.61
N LEU A 224 -6.45 -14.74 9.35
CA LEU A 224 -7.84 -15.09 9.01
C LEU A 224 -8.56 -13.95 8.29
N LEU A 225 -8.50 -12.73 8.84
CA LEU A 225 -9.33 -11.60 8.47
C LEU A 225 -8.56 -10.42 7.89
N GLY A 226 -7.22 -10.50 7.79
CA GLY A 226 -6.41 -9.41 7.26
C GLY A 226 -6.95 -8.92 5.93
N LYS A 227 -7.21 -7.60 5.82
CA LYS A 227 -7.81 -6.98 4.63
C LYS A 227 -6.83 -6.91 3.47
N SER A 228 -5.56 -6.65 3.75
CA SER A 228 -4.51 -6.51 2.74
C SER A 228 -3.56 -7.70 2.78
N LEU A 229 -3.16 -8.14 1.60
CA LEU A 229 -2.07 -9.10 1.37
C LEU A 229 -0.81 -8.33 0.98
N VAL A 230 0.27 -8.51 1.72
CA VAL A 230 1.57 -7.88 1.45
C VAL A 230 2.57 -8.96 1.06
N LEU A 231 3.23 -8.77 -0.07
CA LEU A 231 4.19 -9.70 -0.66
C LEU A 231 5.56 -9.03 -0.78
N TYR A 232 6.60 -9.75 -0.40
CA TYR A 232 7.99 -9.32 -0.46
C TYR A 232 8.75 -10.12 -1.51
N PHE A 233 9.47 -9.43 -2.38
CA PHE A 233 10.27 -10.01 -3.45
C PHE A 233 11.66 -9.39 -3.49
N VAL A 234 12.56 -10.05 -4.22
CA VAL A 234 13.85 -9.51 -4.63
C VAL A 234 13.96 -9.67 -6.14
N LYS A 235 14.39 -8.60 -6.84
CA LYS A 235 14.69 -8.67 -8.28
C LYS A 235 15.87 -9.61 -8.52
N LYS A 236 15.75 -10.47 -9.52
CA LYS A 236 16.83 -11.36 -9.97
C LYS A 236 17.96 -10.60 -10.66
#